data_85f21c79a1ca6cad5bcdc7e728c5acf2
#
_entry.id   85f21c79a1ca6cad5bcdc7e728c5acf2
#
_cell.length_a   1.000
_cell.length_b   1.000
_cell.length_c   1.000
_cell.angle_alpha   90.00
_cell.angle_beta   90.00
_cell.angle_gamma   90.00
#
_symmetry.space_group_name_H-M   'P 1'
#
loop_
_entity.id
_entity.type
_entity.pdbx_description
1 polymer ?
#
loop_
_entity_poly.entity_id
_entity_poly.type
_entity_poly.pdbx_seq_one_letter_code
_entity_poly.pdbx_strand_id
1 'polypeptide(L)'
;PKTAQAANTKYWIKVNKQANVATVYQLKNGTYKPIKAFLVSCGGANTPAGTFYTPAKYRWQTLMGPSYGQYCTRVHGGVLFHSVWYYEKNPSTQSTVQFNKLGQTASHGCIRLSVGDAKWIYDNCALGTKVTVYSSSNPGPLGKPKGIKVSTARRQYWDPTDPSKKN
;
A
#
# COMPACT_ATOMS: atom_id res chain seq x y z
N PRO A 1 15.87 -25.52 9.59
CA PRO A 1 16.14 -24.12 9.30
C PRO A 1 15.17 -23.59 8.25
N LYS A 2 14.63 -22.42 8.50
CA LYS A 2 13.79 -21.77 7.50
C LYS A 2 14.66 -21.36 6.30
N THR A 3 14.31 -21.86 5.13
CA THR A 3 14.93 -21.38 3.90
C THR A 3 14.51 -19.92 3.70
N ALA A 4 15.46 -19.03 3.53
CA ALA A 4 15.15 -17.65 3.23
C ALA A 4 14.38 -17.59 1.90
N GLN A 5 13.31 -16.77 1.85
CA GLN A 5 12.59 -16.51 0.62
C GLN A 5 13.55 -15.92 -0.41
N ALA A 6 13.64 -16.51 -1.61
CA ALA A 6 14.46 -15.96 -2.68
C ALA A 6 13.95 -14.57 -3.08
N ALA A 7 14.86 -13.62 -3.27
CA ALA A 7 14.51 -12.28 -3.74
C ALA A 7 13.92 -12.34 -5.14
N ASN A 8 12.83 -11.60 -5.36
CA ASN A 8 12.24 -11.42 -6.68
C ASN A 8 12.65 -10.06 -7.22
N THR A 9 13.40 -10.04 -8.32
CA THR A 9 14.05 -8.84 -8.84
C THR A 9 13.21 -8.07 -9.86
N LYS A 10 12.03 -8.56 -10.24
CA LYS A 10 11.24 -7.91 -11.30
C LYS A 10 10.84 -6.48 -10.93
N TYR A 11 10.44 -6.26 -9.68
CA TYR A 11 10.02 -4.96 -9.19
C TYR A 11 10.79 -4.56 -7.93
N TRP A 12 10.91 -3.26 -7.72
CA TRP A 12 11.42 -2.66 -6.51
C TRP A 12 10.46 -1.52 -6.13
N ILE A 13 9.84 -1.60 -4.96
CA ILE A 13 8.91 -0.57 -4.49
C ILE A 13 9.66 0.34 -3.52
N LYS A 14 9.70 1.63 -3.81
CA LYS A 14 10.29 2.63 -2.93
C LYS A 14 9.18 3.46 -2.30
N VAL A 15 9.05 3.38 -0.98
CA VAL A 15 8.00 4.07 -0.23
C VAL A 15 8.59 5.29 0.44
N ASN A 16 8.19 6.47 -0.04
CA ASN A 16 8.55 7.74 0.58
C ASN A 16 7.51 8.06 1.66
N LYS A 17 7.83 7.79 2.92
CA LYS A 17 6.88 7.96 4.02
C LYS A 17 6.67 9.41 4.44
N GLN A 18 7.53 10.32 4.04
CA GLN A 18 7.37 11.75 4.28
C GLN A 18 6.38 12.37 3.31
N ALA A 19 6.54 12.09 2.02
CA ALA A 19 5.64 12.58 0.97
C ALA A 19 4.38 11.72 0.82
N ASN A 20 4.35 10.52 1.40
CA ASN A 20 3.27 9.54 1.26
C ASN A 20 3.01 9.15 -0.19
N VAL A 21 4.09 8.77 -0.86
CA VAL A 21 4.09 8.27 -2.25
C VAL A 21 4.92 6.99 -2.32
N ALA A 22 4.39 5.96 -2.94
CA ALA A 22 5.15 4.74 -3.27
C ALA A 22 5.39 4.71 -4.78
N THR A 23 6.63 4.55 -5.19
CA THR A 23 7.02 4.45 -6.60
C THR A 23 7.47 3.02 -6.88
N VAL A 24 6.89 2.42 -7.91
CA VAL A 24 7.26 1.07 -8.37
C VAL A 24 8.27 1.21 -9.50
N TYR A 25 9.39 0.52 -9.35
CA TYR A 25 10.43 0.42 -10.37
C TYR A 25 10.39 -0.98 -10.95
N GLN A 26 10.53 -1.09 -12.26
CA GLN A 26 10.62 -2.38 -12.96
C GLN A 26 12.02 -2.56 -13.53
N LEU A 27 12.58 -3.76 -13.35
CA LEU A 27 13.88 -4.12 -13.92
C LEU A 27 13.72 -4.37 -15.41
N LYS A 28 14.43 -3.57 -16.22
CA LYS A 28 14.45 -3.68 -17.69
C LYS A 28 15.90 -3.54 -18.16
N ASN A 29 16.38 -4.56 -18.85
CA ASN A 29 17.75 -4.54 -19.41
C ASN A 29 18.81 -4.17 -18.36
N GLY A 30 18.70 -4.75 -17.15
CA GLY A 30 19.66 -4.53 -16.07
C GLY A 30 19.49 -3.21 -15.31
N THR A 31 18.49 -2.40 -15.63
CA THR A 31 18.24 -1.10 -14.99
C THR A 31 16.81 -1.02 -14.45
N TYR A 32 16.67 -0.56 -13.21
CA TYR A 32 15.35 -0.28 -12.64
C TYR A 32 14.83 1.06 -13.13
N LYS A 33 13.63 1.04 -13.72
CA LYS A 33 12.94 2.24 -14.24
C LYS A 33 11.61 2.43 -13.54
N PRO A 34 11.26 3.67 -13.17
CA PRO A 34 9.97 3.94 -12.52
C PRO A 34 8.82 3.73 -13.52
N ILE A 35 7.79 2.98 -13.09
CA ILE A 35 6.65 2.67 -13.97
C ILE A 35 5.32 3.14 -13.39
N LYS A 36 5.21 3.26 -12.06
CA LYS A 36 3.96 3.64 -11.39
C LYS A 36 4.26 4.40 -10.12
N ALA A 37 3.38 5.33 -9.77
CA ALA A 37 3.36 5.97 -8.46
C ALA A 37 2.00 5.76 -7.81
N PHE A 38 1.99 5.46 -6.52
CA PHE A 38 0.79 5.25 -5.73
C PHE A 38 0.71 6.28 -4.61
N LEU A 39 -0.47 6.86 -4.42
CA LEU A 39 -0.75 7.69 -3.26
C LEU A 39 -0.95 6.77 -2.05
N VAL A 40 -0.21 7.01 -0.97
CA VAL A 40 -0.27 6.14 0.21
C VAL A 40 -0.49 6.96 1.49
N SER A 41 -0.80 6.27 2.59
CA SER A 41 -0.76 6.83 3.93
C SER A 41 0.11 5.95 4.79
N CYS A 42 1.22 6.51 5.25
CA CYS A 42 2.14 5.84 6.17
C CYS A 42 1.90 6.30 7.61
N GLY A 43 2.63 5.74 8.55
CA GLY A 43 2.53 6.02 9.98
C GLY A 43 3.69 6.81 10.56
N GLY A 44 4.38 7.60 9.76
CA GLY A 44 5.51 8.40 10.21
C GLY A 44 6.61 7.53 10.83
N ALA A 45 6.99 7.81 12.07
CA ALA A 45 8.01 7.05 12.79
C ALA A 45 7.64 5.58 12.98
N ASN A 46 6.34 5.25 12.97
CA ASN A 46 5.87 3.86 13.13
C ASN A 46 5.99 3.04 11.84
N THR A 47 6.28 3.66 10.71
CA THR A 47 6.65 2.98 9.47
C THR A 47 8.17 2.98 9.40
N PRO A 48 8.84 1.85 9.70
CA PRO A 48 10.29 1.85 9.84
C PRO A 48 10.98 2.06 8.49
N ALA A 49 12.00 2.92 8.48
CA ALA A 49 12.86 3.08 7.33
C ALA A 49 13.77 1.86 7.18
N GLY A 50 14.12 1.51 5.96
CA GLY A 50 15.00 0.39 5.65
C GLY A 50 14.63 -0.30 4.37
N THR A 51 15.31 -1.41 4.10
CA THR A 51 15.04 -2.25 2.93
C THR A 51 14.61 -3.63 3.39
N PHE A 52 13.51 -4.08 2.84
CA PHE A 52 12.84 -5.33 3.22
C PHE A 52 12.45 -6.12 1.96
N TYR A 53 12.12 -7.38 2.16
CA TYR A 53 11.66 -8.27 1.09
C TYR A 53 10.35 -8.91 1.52
N THR A 54 9.32 -8.85 0.69
CA THR A 54 7.95 -9.23 1.06
C THR A 54 7.86 -10.72 1.39
N PRO A 55 7.45 -11.11 2.62
CA PRO A 55 7.41 -12.52 3.03
C PRO A 55 6.05 -13.20 2.88
N ALA A 56 4.95 -12.45 2.76
CA ALA A 56 3.62 -13.04 2.81
C ALA A 56 2.56 -12.10 2.23
N LYS A 57 1.43 -12.68 1.83
CA LYS A 57 0.24 -11.97 1.31
C LYS A 57 -1.02 -12.53 1.96
N TYR A 58 -2.03 -11.67 2.09
CA TYR A 58 -3.32 -12.04 2.64
C TYR A 58 -4.42 -11.36 1.84
N ARG A 59 -5.45 -12.09 1.42
CA ARG A 59 -6.56 -11.51 0.66
C ARG A 59 -7.37 -10.54 1.53
N TRP A 60 -7.62 -10.92 2.79
CA TRP A 60 -8.15 -10.10 3.85
C TRP A 60 -7.30 -10.30 5.10
N GLN A 61 -7.12 -9.26 5.89
CA GLN A 61 -6.38 -9.32 7.15
C GLN A 61 -7.11 -8.51 8.19
N THR A 62 -7.23 -9.08 9.40
CA THR A 62 -7.71 -8.35 10.56
C THR A 62 -6.61 -7.39 11.03
N LEU A 63 -6.99 -6.14 11.19
CA LEU A 63 -6.10 -5.06 11.61
C LEU A 63 -6.50 -4.59 13.01
N MET A 64 -5.76 -3.58 13.48
CA MET A 64 -6.02 -3.00 14.80
C MET A 64 -7.40 -2.34 14.85
N GLY A 65 -8.10 -2.50 15.99
CA GLY A 65 -9.28 -1.72 16.23
C GLY A 65 -10.57 -2.43 16.67
N PRO A 66 -11.02 -3.63 16.26
CA PRO A 66 -10.66 -4.33 15.04
C PRO A 66 -11.15 -3.61 13.78
N SER A 67 -10.36 -3.72 12.75
CA SER A 67 -10.69 -3.27 11.40
C SER A 67 -10.12 -4.28 10.42
N TYR A 68 -10.36 -4.11 9.13
CA TYR A 68 -10.00 -5.10 8.13
C TYR A 68 -9.38 -4.44 6.91
N GLY A 69 -8.41 -5.09 6.28
CA GLY A 69 -7.82 -4.64 5.03
C GLY A 69 -7.88 -5.71 3.97
N GLN A 70 -7.97 -5.29 2.71
CA GLN A 70 -7.94 -6.16 1.54
C GLN A 70 -6.57 -6.09 0.86
N TYR A 71 -6.25 -7.15 0.10
CA TYR A 71 -5.06 -7.21 -0.75
C TYR A 71 -3.81 -6.79 0.01
N CYS A 72 -3.54 -7.51 1.08
CA CYS A 72 -2.45 -7.20 1.99
C CYS A 72 -1.16 -7.88 1.54
N THR A 73 -0.06 -7.12 1.50
CA THR A 73 1.28 -7.65 1.26
C THR A 73 2.16 -7.23 2.43
N ARG A 74 2.68 -8.20 3.17
CA ARG A 74 3.56 -7.90 4.31
C ARG A 74 4.88 -7.34 3.80
N VAL A 75 5.36 -6.30 4.48
CA VAL A 75 6.66 -5.68 4.21
C VAL A 75 7.69 -6.15 5.23
N HIS A 76 7.40 -5.93 6.53
CA HIS A 76 8.28 -6.27 7.63
C HIS A 76 7.49 -6.25 8.94
N GLY A 77 7.62 -7.32 9.75
CA GLY A 77 6.91 -7.39 11.03
C GLY A 77 5.42 -7.18 10.85
N GLY A 78 4.85 -6.22 11.58
CA GLY A 78 3.43 -5.86 11.47
C GLY A 78 3.11 -4.87 10.36
N VAL A 79 4.09 -4.44 9.56
CA VAL A 79 3.88 -3.44 8.51
C VAL A 79 3.44 -4.13 7.21
N LEU A 80 2.26 -3.76 6.73
CA LEU A 80 1.66 -4.28 5.49
C LEU A 80 1.39 -3.14 4.52
N PHE A 81 1.50 -3.43 3.22
CA PHE A 81 0.69 -2.74 2.22
C PHE A 81 -0.72 -3.29 2.33
N HIS A 82 -1.73 -2.44 2.42
CA HIS A 82 -3.12 -2.89 2.38
C HIS A 82 -4.04 -1.76 1.94
N SER A 83 -5.26 -2.11 1.53
CA SER A 83 -6.30 -1.12 1.24
C SER A 83 -6.58 -0.26 2.48
N VAL A 84 -7.18 0.91 2.29
CA VAL A 84 -7.79 1.65 3.40
C VAL A 84 -8.77 0.71 4.10
N TRP A 85 -8.85 0.80 5.43
CA TRP A 85 -9.52 -0.20 6.25
C TRP A 85 -11.06 -0.15 6.18
N TYR A 86 -11.65 -1.29 6.53
CA TYR A 86 -13.08 -1.56 6.51
C TYR A 86 -13.59 -1.83 7.92
N TYR A 87 -14.85 -1.50 8.18
CA TYR A 87 -15.52 -1.82 9.45
C TYR A 87 -15.81 -3.32 9.56
N GLU A 88 -16.04 -3.99 8.43
CA GLU A 88 -16.30 -5.42 8.33
C GLU A 88 -15.56 -6.01 7.14
N LYS A 89 -15.45 -7.33 7.05
CA LYS A 89 -14.89 -8.01 5.87
C LYS A 89 -15.88 -7.97 4.71
N ASN A 90 -16.24 -6.76 4.30
CA ASN A 90 -17.20 -6.50 3.24
C ASN A 90 -16.78 -5.25 2.47
N PRO A 91 -16.62 -5.32 1.13
CA PRO A 91 -16.15 -4.18 0.34
C PRO A 91 -17.01 -2.93 0.40
N SER A 92 -18.28 -3.03 0.83
CA SER A 92 -19.15 -1.87 0.98
C SER A 92 -18.94 -1.10 2.29
N THR A 93 -18.03 -1.55 3.16
CA THR A 93 -17.87 -1.01 4.51
C THR A 93 -16.55 -0.29 4.74
N GLN A 94 -15.89 0.19 3.68
CA GLN A 94 -14.65 0.94 3.83
C GLN A 94 -14.91 2.31 4.46
N SER A 95 -14.02 2.73 5.35
CA SER A 95 -14.08 4.07 5.95
C SER A 95 -13.89 5.15 4.88
N THR A 96 -14.90 5.97 4.67
CA THR A 96 -14.85 7.08 3.71
C THR A 96 -13.93 8.19 4.19
N VAL A 97 -13.93 8.48 5.48
CA VAL A 97 -13.06 9.49 6.08
C VAL A 97 -11.58 9.10 5.89
N GLN A 98 -11.24 7.84 6.15
CA GLN A 98 -9.86 7.37 6.04
C GLN A 98 -9.41 7.27 4.58
N PHE A 99 -10.31 6.91 3.67
CA PHE A 99 -10.00 6.91 2.23
C PHE A 99 -9.57 8.31 1.78
N ASN A 100 -10.27 9.34 2.22
CA ASN A 100 -9.96 10.72 1.86
C ASN A 100 -8.62 11.23 2.45
N LYS A 101 -8.06 10.50 3.41
CA LYS A 101 -6.75 10.83 4.00
C LYS A 101 -5.57 10.27 3.22
N LEU A 102 -5.80 9.48 2.17
CA LEU A 102 -4.70 9.00 1.33
C LEU A 102 -3.86 10.18 0.83
N GLY A 103 -2.55 10.05 0.96
CA GLY A 103 -1.59 11.11 0.69
C GLY A 103 -1.09 11.84 1.93
N GLN A 104 -1.68 11.54 3.09
CA GLN A 104 -1.29 12.11 4.38
C GLN A 104 -0.82 11.01 5.32
N THR A 105 0.04 11.36 6.28
CA THR A 105 0.40 10.44 7.37
C THR A 105 -0.82 10.25 8.25
N ALA A 106 -1.36 9.02 8.26
CA ALA A 106 -2.63 8.74 8.92
C ALA A 106 -2.72 7.34 9.54
N SER A 107 -1.75 6.45 9.29
CA SER A 107 -1.79 5.08 9.79
C SER A 107 -1.01 4.91 11.09
N HIS A 108 -1.15 3.75 11.71
CA HIS A 108 -0.37 3.36 12.89
C HIS A 108 0.94 2.64 12.53
N GLY A 109 1.31 2.62 11.24
CA GLY A 109 2.54 2.00 10.75
C GLY A 109 2.39 1.32 9.40
N CYS A 110 1.25 0.73 9.10
CA CYS A 110 0.98 0.13 7.80
C CYS A 110 0.92 1.17 6.69
N ILE A 111 1.06 0.71 5.46
CA ILE A 111 1.07 1.56 4.26
C ILE A 111 -0.28 1.36 3.57
N ARG A 112 -1.17 2.33 3.75
CA ARG A 112 -2.54 2.29 3.20
C ARG A 112 -2.54 2.77 1.76
N LEU A 113 -3.33 2.08 0.91
CA LEU A 113 -3.52 2.41 -0.50
C LEU A 113 -5.00 2.34 -0.86
N SER A 114 -5.37 2.84 -2.05
CA SER A 114 -6.65 2.47 -2.64
C SER A 114 -6.68 0.97 -2.92
N VAL A 115 -7.87 0.39 -3.03
CA VAL A 115 -8.02 -1.04 -3.35
C VAL A 115 -7.33 -1.37 -4.67
N GLY A 116 -7.51 -0.53 -5.71
CA GLY A 116 -6.91 -0.78 -7.01
C GLY A 116 -5.38 -0.88 -6.94
N ASP A 117 -4.76 0.00 -6.17
CA ASP A 117 -3.30 0.03 -6.02
C ASP A 117 -2.80 -1.11 -5.11
N ALA A 118 -3.51 -1.38 -4.02
CA ALA A 118 -3.19 -2.52 -3.15
C ALA A 118 -3.29 -3.85 -3.91
N LYS A 119 -4.33 -3.99 -4.74
CA LYS A 119 -4.53 -5.15 -5.59
C LYS A 119 -3.42 -5.28 -6.63
N TRP A 120 -2.98 -4.17 -7.22
CA TRP A 120 -1.89 -4.21 -8.20
C TRP A 120 -0.62 -4.80 -7.59
N ILE A 121 -0.24 -4.36 -6.39
CA ILE A 121 0.92 -4.92 -5.67
C ILE A 121 0.69 -6.40 -5.37
N TYR A 122 -0.49 -6.75 -4.85
CA TYR A 122 -0.86 -8.11 -4.49
C TYR A 122 -0.77 -9.07 -5.69
N ASP A 123 -1.25 -8.62 -6.86
CA ASP A 123 -1.31 -9.46 -8.06
C ASP A 123 0.02 -9.54 -8.81
N ASN A 124 0.82 -8.47 -8.78
CA ASN A 124 1.99 -8.34 -9.66
C ASN A 124 3.34 -8.51 -8.96
N CYS A 125 3.42 -8.23 -7.68
CA CYS A 125 4.67 -8.29 -6.93
C CYS A 125 4.76 -9.61 -6.18
N ALA A 126 5.48 -10.58 -6.74
CA ALA A 126 5.69 -11.88 -6.12
C ALA A 126 6.37 -11.74 -4.75
N LEU A 127 6.22 -12.76 -3.89
CA LEU A 127 6.93 -12.80 -2.61
C LEU A 127 8.44 -12.67 -2.85
N GLY A 128 9.12 -11.96 -1.97
CA GLY A 128 10.54 -11.62 -2.13
C GLY A 128 10.78 -10.32 -2.88
N THR A 129 9.73 -9.56 -3.21
CA THR A 129 9.87 -8.24 -3.83
C THR A 129 10.51 -7.25 -2.86
N LYS A 130 11.50 -6.52 -3.36
CA LYS A 130 12.25 -5.54 -2.57
C LYS A 130 11.41 -4.29 -2.31
N VAL A 131 11.37 -3.87 -1.05
CA VAL A 131 10.68 -2.65 -0.61
C VAL A 131 11.67 -1.81 0.19
N THR A 132 11.90 -0.57 -0.24
CA THR A 132 12.72 0.38 0.51
C THR A 132 11.84 1.51 1.02
N VAL A 133 11.83 1.70 2.34
CA VAL A 133 11.12 2.80 3.00
C VAL A 133 12.13 3.89 3.34
N TYR A 134 11.84 5.11 2.91
CA TYR A 134 12.72 6.27 3.11
C TYR A 134 11.90 7.54 3.32
N SER A 135 12.56 8.65 3.64
CA SER A 135 11.93 9.96 3.81
C SER A 135 12.60 10.99 2.90
N SER A 136 11.79 11.73 2.15
CA SER A 136 12.26 12.84 1.32
C SER A 136 11.12 13.82 1.09
N SER A 137 11.44 15.11 1.01
CA SER A 137 10.48 16.14 0.59
C SER A 137 10.16 16.06 -0.90
N ASN A 138 11.06 15.46 -1.69
CA ASN A 138 10.84 15.20 -3.12
C ASN A 138 10.02 13.92 -3.26
N PRO A 139 8.82 13.96 -3.85
CA PRO A 139 7.94 12.79 -3.91
C PRO A 139 8.52 11.63 -4.70
N GLY A 140 9.34 11.90 -5.72
CA GLY A 140 9.95 10.89 -6.56
C GLY A 140 9.80 11.23 -8.04
N PRO A 141 10.36 10.38 -8.94
CA PRO A 141 10.49 10.70 -10.36
C PRO A 141 9.16 10.86 -11.12
N LEU A 142 8.08 10.24 -10.64
CA LEU A 142 6.76 10.33 -11.26
C LEU A 142 5.83 11.32 -10.54
N GLY A 143 6.34 12.00 -9.51
CA GLY A 143 5.56 12.96 -8.73
C GLY A 143 4.57 12.30 -7.76
N LYS A 144 3.73 13.11 -7.15
CA LYS A 144 2.69 12.67 -6.22
C LYS A 144 1.35 12.62 -6.94
N PRO A 145 0.70 11.46 -7.04
CA PRO A 145 -0.61 11.36 -7.67
C PRO A 145 -1.65 12.20 -6.93
N LYS A 146 -2.64 12.72 -7.66
CA LYS A 146 -3.81 13.34 -7.06
C LYS A 146 -4.71 12.28 -6.46
N GLY A 147 -5.20 12.53 -5.24
CA GLY A 147 -6.15 11.66 -4.60
C GLY A 147 -7.54 11.79 -5.19
N ILE A 148 -8.26 10.67 -5.24
CA ILE A 148 -9.70 10.67 -5.45
C ILE A 148 -10.33 10.96 -4.09
N LYS A 149 -11.41 11.76 -4.06
CA LYS A 149 -12.16 12.01 -2.84
C LYS A 149 -13.54 11.41 -2.96
N VAL A 150 -14.05 10.87 -1.86
CA VAL A 150 -15.41 10.32 -1.79
C VAL A 150 -16.25 11.14 -0.82
N SER A 151 -17.57 11.04 -0.96
CA SER A 151 -18.50 11.67 -0.01
C SER A 151 -18.34 11.03 1.36
N THR A 152 -18.34 11.84 2.41
CA THR A 152 -18.33 11.39 3.80
C THR A 152 -19.71 11.46 4.46
N ALA A 153 -20.75 11.70 3.66
CA ALA A 153 -22.15 11.68 4.16
C ALA A 153 -22.49 10.30 4.75
N ARG A 154 -21.92 9.23 4.22
CA ARG A 154 -21.90 7.89 4.83
C ARG A 154 -20.53 7.65 5.43
N ARG A 155 -20.46 7.11 6.63
CA ARG A 155 -19.17 6.78 7.26
C ARG A 155 -18.45 5.63 6.55
N GLN A 156 -19.19 4.80 5.83
CA GLN A 156 -18.66 3.65 5.11
C GLN A 156 -19.32 3.54 3.74
N TYR A 157 -18.51 3.16 2.73
CA TYR A 157 -18.99 2.91 1.38
C TYR A 157 -17.91 2.15 0.61
N TRP A 158 -18.19 1.87 -0.65
CA TRP A 158 -17.23 1.22 -1.54
C TRP A 158 -16.03 2.12 -1.83
N ASP A 159 -14.84 1.52 -1.89
CA ASP A 159 -13.69 2.16 -2.49
C ASP A 159 -13.97 2.39 -3.98
N PRO A 160 -13.81 3.61 -4.50
CA PRO A 160 -14.14 3.89 -5.91
C PRO A 160 -13.23 3.15 -6.90
N THR A 161 -12.10 2.62 -6.47
CA THR A 161 -11.16 1.86 -7.30
C THR A 161 -11.35 0.34 -7.18
N ASP A 162 -12.32 -0.12 -6.39
CA ASP A 162 -12.55 -1.56 -6.20
C ASP A 162 -13.12 -2.16 -7.48
N PRO A 163 -12.39 -3.10 -8.13
CA PRO A 163 -12.84 -3.71 -9.37
C PRO A 163 -14.05 -4.62 -9.18
N SER A 164 -14.37 -5.03 -7.95
CA SER A 164 -15.53 -5.85 -7.67
C SER A 164 -16.82 -5.05 -7.52
N LYS A 165 -16.72 -3.72 -7.47
CA LYS A 165 -17.89 -2.85 -7.42
C LYS A 165 -18.65 -2.91 -8.73
N LYS A 166 -19.90 -3.37 -8.66
CA LYS A 166 -20.80 -3.36 -9.82
C LYS A 166 -21.64 -2.09 -9.81
N ASN A 167 -21.71 -1.46 -10.96
CA ASN A 167 -22.56 -0.28 -11.18
C ASN A 167 -23.99 -0.71 -11.45
#